data_19f1d1b78ad6116d50236a861b53bbfe
#
_entry.id   19f1d1b78ad6116d50236a861b53bbfe
#
_cell.length_a   1.000
_cell.length_b   1.000
_cell.length_c   1.000
_cell.angle_alpha   90.00
_cell.angle_beta   90.00
_cell.angle_gamma   90.00
#
_symmetry.space_group_name_H-M   'P 1'
#
loop_
_entity.id
_entity.type
_entity.pdbx_description
1 polymer ?
#
loop_
_entity_poly.entity_id
_entity_poly.type
_entity_poly.pdbx_seq_one_letter_code
_entity_poly.pdbx_strand_id
1 'polypeptide(L)'
;MTTAHVAAHSSTTPDQLALMGRHIDRLVTVEARISPTSRNVIVHLYEAACAAQGGGPLSMLAAQQILKNLGPGKTVFLTTGAGDPRFLPAGETDGPPGVAALALAIHAATGAVPLLFTEAPFCANLAATTLAAGLGIRDPQYALTTGYTTSVLPLAHDDTAEKQAADYLDTYKPAMVISIEKLGPNPQGIAHTSTGTPTAGDRARAECLFDLAAARGIPSLGIGDNGNELGFGLIADAVAKYKPNGARLCTRVKTDVLIPANTSNWGAYAVEAALAALVGKPEIMHSAEIERRMIEACVDTHAADGSTGRHILQVDGMPADVSCAVVTMLGCIVRNGLVTGFKRAF
;
A
#
# COMPACT_ATOMS: atom_id res chain seq x y z
N MET A 1 -26.99 34.75 15.12
CA MET A 1 -25.92 34.47 16.09
C MET A 1 -25.09 33.36 15.50
N THR A 2 -23.98 33.72 14.89
CA THR A 2 -23.08 32.82 14.17
C THR A 2 -22.07 32.27 15.16
N THR A 3 -22.19 31.02 15.54
CA THR A 3 -21.19 30.32 16.36
C THR A 3 -20.02 29.94 15.43
N ALA A 4 -18.93 30.69 15.52
CA ALA A 4 -17.65 30.35 14.93
C ALA A 4 -17.15 29.06 15.60
N HIS A 5 -17.11 27.96 14.87
CA HIS A 5 -16.33 26.78 15.23
C HIS A 5 -14.84 27.15 15.10
N VAL A 6 -14.22 27.46 16.22
CA VAL A 6 -12.77 27.50 16.33
C VAL A 6 -12.28 26.07 16.17
N ALA A 7 -11.61 25.79 15.07
CA ALA A 7 -10.87 24.54 14.88
C ALA A 7 -9.79 24.47 15.95
N ALA A 8 -9.93 23.59 16.92
CA ALA A 8 -8.89 23.25 17.86
C ALA A 8 -7.78 22.56 17.06
N HIS A 9 -6.67 23.28 16.78
CA HIS A 9 -5.45 22.67 16.30
C HIS A 9 -5.02 21.61 17.32
N SER A 10 -4.93 20.37 16.90
CA SER A 10 -4.42 19.25 17.70
C SER A 10 -3.04 19.64 18.27
N SER A 11 -2.92 19.73 19.58
CA SER A 11 -1.68 20.01 20.29
C SER A 11 -0.79 18.77 20.44
N THR A 12 -0.91 17.79 19.55
CA THR A 12 -0.15 16.55 19.57
C THR A 12 1.33 16.84 19.33
N THR A 13 2.16 16.49 20.28
CA THR A 13 3.62 16.75 20.21
C THR A 13 4.31 15.79 19.23
N PRO A 14 5.52 16.14 18.71
CA PRO A 14 6.31 15.24 17.89
C PRO A 14 6.58 13.89 18.57
N ASP A 15 6.83 13.86 19.88
CA ASP A 15 7.05 12.63 20.65
C ASP A 15 5.80 11.75 20.72
N GLN A 16 4.61 12.36 20.87
CA GLN A 16 3.35 11.64 20.83
C GLN A 16 3.07 11.03 19.45
N LEU A 17 3.35 11.77 18.37
CA LEU A 17 3.25 11.26 17.01
C LEU A 17 4.22 10.10 16.77
N ALA A 18 5.46 10.23 17.22
CA ALA A 18 6.45 9.16 17.11
C ALA A 18 6.04 7.91 17.91
N LEU A 19 5.46 8.09 19.12
CA LEU A 19 4.93 6.98 19.91
C LEU A 19 3.75 6.29 19.21
N MET A 20 2.84 7.08 18.66
CA MET A 20 1.69 6.58 17.89
C MET A 20 2.14 5.77 16.69
N GLY A 21 3.12 6.27 15.93
CA GLY A 21 3.71 5.56 14.80
C GLY A 21 4.34 4.22 15.22
N ARG A 22 5.03 4.17 16.37
CA ARG A 22 5.57 2.90 16.89
C ARG A 22 4.48 1.88 17.23
N HIS A 23 3.33 2.33 17.72
CA HIS A 23 2.19 1.43 17.97
C HIS A 23 1.56 0.95 16.66
N ILE A 24 1.42 1.83 15.67
CA ILE A 24 0.94 1.49 14.33
C ILE A 24 1.84 0.43 13.70
N ASP A 25 3.15 0.68 13.62
CA ASP A 25 4.10 -0.21 12.97
C ASP A 25 4.17 -1.58 13.67
N ARG A 26 4.13 -1.61 15.01
CA ARG A 26 4.09 -2.87 15.76
C ARG A 26 2.86 -3.69 15.44
N LEU A 27 1.70 -3.07 15.29
CA LEU A 27 0.46 -3.79 14.99
C LEU A 27 0.52 -4.46 13.61
N VAL A 28 1.00 -3.74 12.59
CA VAL A 28 1.03 -4.26 11.22
C VAL A 28 2.21 -5.20 10.94
N THR A 29 3.16 -5.32 11.86
CA THR A 29 4.27 -6.28 11.80
C THR A 29 4.07 -7.52 12.69
N VAL A 30 2.91 -7.65 13.34
CA VAL A 30 2.54 -8.88 14.06
C VAL A 30 2.38 -10.02 13.05
N GLU A 31 3.15 -11.09 13.23
CA GLU A 31 3.01 -12.29 12.38
C GLU A 31 1.73 -13.04 12.73
N ALA A 32 0.69 -12.83 11.95
CA ALA A 32 -0.61 -13.47 12.14
C ALA A 32 -0.94 -14.52 11.08
N ARG A 33 -0.31 -14.44 9.89
CA ARG A 33 -0.55 -15.42 8.82
C ARG A 33 0.18 -16.73 9.06
N ILE A 34 -0.45 -17.83 8.67
CA ILE A 34 0.15 -19.16 8.72
C ILE A 34 0.94 -19.40 7.43
N SER A 35 2.23 -19.12 7.44
CA SER A 35 3.11 -19.35 6.31
C SER A 35 4.46 -19.91 6.75
N PRO A 36 4.82 -21.14 6.35
CA PRO A 36 6.11 -21.71 6.67
C PRO A 36 7.31 -20.90 6.14
N THR A 37 7.11 -20.18 5.03
CA THR A 37 8.17 -19.39 4.36
C THR A 37 8.25 -17.95 4.84
N SER A 38 7.33 -17.51 5.72
CA SER A 38 7.28 -16.13 6.23
C SER A 38 7.36 -16.06 7.76
N ARG A 39 7.41 -17.23 8.46
CA ARG A 39 7.52 -17.24 9.91
C ARG A 39 8.86 -16.67 10.38
N ASN A 40 8.82 -15.76 11.34
CA ASN A 40 9.97 -15.04 11.90
C ASN A 40 10.77 -14.24 10.84
N VAL A 41 10.10 -13.77 9.79
CA VAL A 41 10.76 -13.03 8.71
C VAL A 41 10.47 -11.54 8.81
N ILE A 42 9.20 -11.17 8.97
CA ILE A 42 8.78 -9.77 8.84
C ILE A 42 9.44 -8.83 9.86
N VAL A 43 9.66 -9.28 11.08
CA VAL A 43 10.34 -8.48 12.10
C VAL A 43 11.75 -8.07 11.65
N HIS A 44 12.50 -9.00 11.05
CA HIS A 44 13.85 -8.72 10.57
C HIS A 44 13.88 -7.84 9.33
N LEU A 45 12.89 -7.99 8.44
CA LEU A 45 12.76 -7.10 7.27
C LEU A 45 12.39 -5.68 7.72
N TYR A 46 11.50 -5.55 8.70
CA TYR A 46 11.13 -4.26 9.27
C TYR A 46 12.32 -3.59 9.98
N GLU A 47 13.07 -4.32 10.81
CA GLU A 47 14.27 -3.80 11.48
C GLU A 47 15.33 -3.35 10.47
N ALA A 48 15.56 -4.14 9.41
CA ALA A 48 16.48 -3.77 8.33
C ALA A 48 16.01 -2.52 7.58
N ALA A 49 14.72 -2.40 7.31
CA ALA A 49 14.13 -1.23 6.67
C ALA A 49 14.26 0.02 7.56
N CYS A 50 14.04 -0.11 8.88
CA CYS A 50 14.31 0.98 9.84
C CYS A 50 15.77 1.41 9.80
N ALA A 51 16.71 0.46 9.86
CA ALA A 51 18.14 0.76 9.83
C ALA A 51 18.57 1.46 8.52
N ALA A 52 18.03 1.02 7.38
CA ALA A 52 18.34 1.61 6.06
C ALA A 52 17.77 3.03 5.88
N GLN A 53 16.73 3.40 6.65
CA GLN A 53 15.98 4.65 6.49
C GLN A 53 16.18 5.64 7.67
N GLY A 54 17.21 5.44 8.48
CA GLY A 54 17.55 6.36 9.59
C GLY A 54 16.72 6.17 10.85
N GLY A 55 16.00 5.07 10.97
CA GLY A 55 15.15 4.72 12.09
C GLY A 55 13.65 4.80 11.75
N GLY A 56 12.82 4.17 12.61
CA GLY A 56 11.36 4.21 12.48
C GLY A 56 10.72 5.25 13.39
N PRO A 57 9.39 5.41 13.34
CA PRO A 57 8.41 4.53 12.68
C PRO A 57 8.28 4.80 11.18
N LEU A 58 8.23 3.73 10.39
CA LEU A 58 8.23 3.80 8.93
C LEU A 58 6.90 4.32 8.36
N SER A 59 5.77 4.00 9.01
CA SER A 59 4.46 4.54 8.64
C SER A 59 4.44 6.06 8.71
N MET A 60 5.03 6.65 9.76
CA MET A 60 5.14 8.10 9.91
C MET A 60 6.07 8.71 8.85
N LEU A 61 7.20 8.05 8.56
CA LEU A 61 8.12 8.49 7.51
C LEU A 61 7.41 8.54 6.15
N ALA A 62 6.67 7.48 5.79
CA ALA A 62 5.90 7.43 4.54
C ALA A 62 4.82 8.51 4.49
N ALA A 63 4.03 8.67 5.55
CA ALA A 63 2.99 9.70 5.63
C ALA A 63 3.57 11.11 5.55
N GLN A 64 4.71 11.39 6.17
CA GLN A 64 5.41 12.66 6.04
C GLN A 64 5.88 12.92 4.60
N GLN A 65 6.40 11.90 3.90
CA GLN A 65 6.78 12.03 2.49
C GLN A 65 5.56 12.29 1.60
N ILE A 66 4.43 11.64 1.86
CA ILE A 66 3.16 11.91 1.17
C ILE A 66 2.74 13.37 1.37
N LEU A 67 2.66 13.84 2.61
CA LEU A 67 2.24 15.22 2.93
C LEU A 67 3.21 16.29 2.38
N LYS A 68 4.50 15.96 2.29
CA LYS A 68 5.53 16.85 1.71
C LYS A 68 5.39 17.01 0.21
N ASN A 69 5.06 15.94 -0.51
CA ASN A 69 5.11 15.91 -1.98
C ASN A 69 3.74 16.12 -2.62
N LEU A 70 2.64 15.77 -1.93
CA LEU A 70 1.28 15.80 -2.48
C LEU A 70 0.47 16.98 -1.96
N GLY A 71 -0.49 17.43 -2.77
CA GLY A 71 -1.40 18.52 -2.47
C GLY A 71 -2.44 18.68 -3.59
N PRO A 72 -3.36 19.65 -3.48
CA PRO A 72 -4.36 19.90 -4.50
C PRO A 72 -3.72 20.14 -5.89
N GLY A 73 -4.32 19.54 -6.92
CA GLY A 73 -3.85 19.66 -8.31
C GLY A 73 -2.65 18.76 -8.66
N LYS A 74 -2.09 18.00 -7.70
CA LYS A 74 -1.06 17.01 -7.97
C LYS A 74 -1.67 15.62 -8.16
N THR A 75 -0.97 14.77 -8.92
CA THR A 75 -1.31 13.37 -9.08
C THR A 75 -0.35 12.48 -8.31
N VAL A 76 -0.82 11.31 -7.91
CA VAL A 76 -0.01 10.23 -7.35
C VAL A 76 -0.37 8.92 -8.03
N PHE A 77 0.64 8.13 -8.38
CA PHE A 77 0.42 6.80 -8.94
C PHE A 77 0.51 5.74 -7.85
N LEU A 78 -0.48 4.84 -7.81
CA LEU A 78 -0.45 3.68 -6.94
C LEU A 78 -0.50 2.42 -7.79
N THR A 79 0.45 1.51 -7.59
CA THR A 79 0.51 0.25 -8.33
C THR A 79 0.25 -0.92 -7.39
N THR A 80 -0.47 -1.92 -7.87
CA THR A 80 -0.67 -3.18 -7.16
C THR A 80 -0.79 -4.33 -8.14
N GLY A 81 -0.89 -5.53 -7.62
CA GLY A 81 -1.18 -6.74 -8.36
C GLY A 81 -0.06 -7.76 -8.21
N ALA A 82 -0.40 -8.81 -7.48
CA ALA A 82 0.30 -10.07 -7.54
C ALA A 82 -0.69 -11.12 -8.05
N GLY A 83 -0.21 -11.97 -8.93
CA GLY A 83 -1.01 -13.00 -9.56
C GLY A 83 -0.17 -13.87 -10.48
N ASP A 84 -0.74 -14.96 -10.88
CA ASP A 84 -0.14 -15.91 -11.83
C ASP A 84 -1.30 -16.57 -12.60
N PRO A 85 -1.27 -16.60 -13.95
CA PRO A 85 -2.36 -17.15 -14.76
C PRO A 85 -2.77 -18.58 -14.41
N ARG A 86 -1.85 -19.32 -13.80
CA ARG A 86 -2.07 -20.73 -13.39
C ARG A 86 -2.83 -20.87 -12.09
N PHE A 87 -2.67 -19.94 -11.14
CA PHE A 87 -3.16 -20.06 -9.77
C PHE A 87 -4.04 -18.89 -9.32
N LEU A 88 -3.73 -17.68 -9.81
CA LEU A 88 -4.37 -16.41 -9.42
C LEU A 88 -4.66 -15.57 -10.66
N PRO A 89 -5.50 -16.07 -11.60
CA PRO A 89 -5.68 -15.44 -12.92
C PRO A 89 -6.35 -14.06 -12.89
N ALA A 90 -7.05 -13.73 -11.80
CA ALA A 90 -7.65 -12.42 -11.57
C ALA A 90 -6.95 -11.64 -10.44
N GLY A 91 -5.75 -12.09 -10.04
CA GLY A 91 -5.01 -11.52 -8.91
C GLY A 91 -5.44 -12.07 -7.55
N GLU A 92 -4.85 -11.52 -6.51
CA GLU A 92 -5.10 -11.91 -5.14
C GLU A 92 -5.79 -10.83 -4.30
N THR A 93 -6.20 -11.21 -3.09
CA THR A 93 -6.89 -10.34 -2.12
C THR A 93 -5.94 -9.45 -1.32
N ASP A 94 -4.62 -9.70 -1.34
CA ASP A 94 -3.64 -8.75 -0.81
C ASP A 94 -3.22 -7.76 -1.91
N GLY A 95 -3.15 -6.49 -1.58
CA GLY A 95 -2.81 -5.37 -2.45
C GLY A 95 -4.01 -4.48 -2.83
N PRO A 96 -5.05 -4.96 -3.52
CA PRO A 96 -6.15 -4.10 -3.97
C PRO A 96 -6.88 -3.36 -2.85
N PRO A 97 -7.26 -3.97 -1.70
CA PRO A 97 -7.83 -3.23 -0.57
C PRO A 97 -6.88 -2.18 -0.01
N GLY A 98 -5.59 -2.50 0.10
CA GLY A 98 -4.56 -1.56 0.56
C GLY A 98 -4.41 -0.35 -0.35
N VAL A 99 -4.42 -0.56 -1.68
CA VAL A 99 -4.40 0.54 -2.66
C VAL A 99 -5.65 1.39 -2.55
N ALA A 100 -6.82 0.79 -2.48
CA ALA A 100 -8.09 1.49 -2.43
C ALA A 100 -8.20 2.38 -1.17
N ALA A 101 -7.88 1.83 0.00
CA ALA A 101 -7.88 2.56 1.27
C ALA A 101 -6.85 3.70 1.26
N LEU A 102 -5.60 3.43 0.85
CA LEU A 102 -4.56 4.45 0.84
C LEU A 102 -4.83 5.55 -0.19
N ALA A 103 -5.38 5.21 -1.35
CA ALA A 103 -5.77 6.19 -2.37
C ALA A 103 -6.83 7.17 -1.84
N LEU A 104 -7.87 6.64 -1.17
CA LEU A 104 -8.89 7.47 -0.52
C LEU A 104 -8.29 8.34 0.57
N ALA A 105 -7.44 7.77 1.43
CA ALA A 105 -6.78 8.50 2.52
C ALA A 105 -5.87 9.63 2.01
N ILE A 106 -5.08 9.38 0.96
CA ILE A 106 -4.24 10.40 0.31
C ILE A 106 -5.12 11.54 -0.23
N HIS A 107 -6.20 11.22 -0.96
CA HIS A 107 -7.11 12.24 -1.47
C HIS A 107 -7.73 13.06 -0.33
N ALA A 108 -8.22 12.40 0.70
CA ALA A 108 -8.84 13.07 1.85
C ALA A 108 -7.87 13.94 2.66
N ALA A 109 -6.61 13.50 2.78
CA ALA A 109 -5.58 14.23 3.54
C ALA A 109 -4.96 15.39 2.76
N THR A 110 -4.80 15.25 1.44
CA THR A 110 -3.95 16.14 0.64
C THR A 110 -4.69 16.86 -0.50
N GLY A 111 -5.83 16.33 -0.96
CA GLY A 111 -6.51 16.80 -2.17
C GLY A 111 -5.83 16.36 -3.46
N ALA A 112 -4.77 15.55 -3.40
CA ALA A 112 -4.13 15.00 -4.60
C ALA A 112 -5.04 13.94 -5.26
N VAL A 113 -4.88 13.74 -6.57
CA VAL A 113 -5.66 12.77 -7.34
C VAL A 113 -4.88 11.47 -7.50
N PRO A 114 -5.35 10.34 -6.93
CA PRO A 114 -4.75 9.05 -7.16
C PRO A 114 -5.09 8.54 -8.55
N LEU A 115 -4.12 7.91 -9.24
CA LEU A 115 -4.33 7.10 -10.43
C LEU A 115 -3.78 5.70 -10.13
N LEU A 116 -4.58 4.67 -10.39
CA LEU A 116 -4.31 3.31 -9.97
C LEU A 116 -3.86 2.46 -11.16
N PHE A 117 -2.87 1.62 -10.96
CA PHE A 117 -2.25 0.83 -12.02
C PHE A 117 -2.11 -0.64 -11.61
N THR A 118 -2.45 -1.54 -12.53
CA THR A 118 -2.32 -2.98 -12.32
C THR A 118 -2.23 -3.71 -13.67
N GLU A 119 -2.15 -5.03 -13.67
CA GLU A 119 -2.30 -5.87 -14.87
C GLU A 119 -3.68 -5.71 -15.50
N ALA A 120 -3.76 -5.77 -16.82
CA ALA A 120 -5.02 -5.67 -17.53
C ALA A 120 -6.10 -6.67 -17.00
N PRO A 121 -5.78 -7.94 -16.71
CA PRO A 121 -6.75 -8.88 -16.12
C PRO A 121 -7.24 -8.49 -14.72
N PHE A 122 -6.46 -7.69 -13.96
CA PHE A 122 -6.78 -7.32 -12.58
C PHE A 122 -7.50 -5.97 -12.46
N CYS A 123 -7.67 -5.24 -13.58
CA CYS A 123 -8.31 -3.92 -13.56
C CYS A 123 -9.75 -3.96 -13.01
N ALA A 124 -10.52 -5.01 -13.34
CA ALA A 124 -11.88 -5.14 -12.85
C ALA A 124 -11.93 -5.34 -11.32
N ASN A 125 -11.02 -6.15 -10.78
CA ASN A 125 -10.85 -6.34 -9.36
C ASN A 125 -10.51 -5.03 -8.64
N LEU A 126 -9.44 -4.36 -9.08
CA LEU A 126 -8.99 -3.11 -8.46
C LEU A 126 -10.08 -2.02 -8.54
N ALA A 127 -10.82 -1.94 -9.66
CA ALA A 127 -11.93 -1.00 -9.81
C ALA A 127 -13.08 -1.29 -8.82
N ALA A 128 -13.52 -2.54 -8.71
CA ALA A 128 -14.59 -2.93 -7.79
C ALA A 128 -14.21 -2.68 -6.33
N THR A 129 -12.98 -3.04 -5.94
CA THR A 129 -12.43 -2.81 -4.61
C THR A 129 -12.36 -1.31 -4.29
N THR A 130 -11.94 -0.50 -5.26
CA THR A 130 -11.84 0.96 -5.12
C THR A 130 -13.22 1.62 -4.97
N LEU A 131 -14.22 1.16 -5.72
CA LEU A 131 -15.61 1.59 -5.55
C LEU A 131 -16.14 1.24 -4.17
N ALA A 132 -15.82 0.05 -3.65
CA ALA A 132 -16.21 -0.37 -2.30
C ALA A 132 -15.57 0.50 -1.21
N ALA A 133 -14.36 1.02 -1.45
CA ALA A 133 -13.70 1.98 -0.55
C ALA A 133 -14.37 3.36 -0.54
N GLY A 134 -15.08 3.73 -1.60
CA GLY A 134 -15.77 5.04 -1.72
C GLY A 134 -15.17 6.01 -2.74
N LEU A 135 -14.23 5.57 -3.58
CA LEU A 135 -13.73 6.35 -4.72
C LEU A 135 -14.47 5.98 -6.00
N GLY A 136 -14.98 6.96 -6.71
CA GLY A 136 -15.61 6.78 -8.02
C GLY A 136 -14.59 6.48 -9.11
N ILE A 137 -14.86 5.50 -9.98
CA ILE A 137 -14.02 5.19 -11.13
C ILE A 137 -14.47 6.00 -12.34
N ARG A 138 -13.56 6.72 -12.96
CA ARG A 138 -13.79 7.61 -14.11
C ARG A 138 -12.66 7.49 -15.13
N ASP A 139 -12.90 8.05 -16.32
CA ASP A 139 -11.82 8.32 -17.28
C ASP A 139 -10.74 9.18 -16.62
N PRO A 140 -9.44 8.97 -16.94
CA PRO A 140 -8.35 9.68 -16.27
C PRO A 140 -8.45 11.19 -16.34
N GLN A 141 -8.86 11.76 -17.49
CA GLN A 141 -8.97 13.21 -17.63
C GLN A 141 -10.10 13.78 -16.77
N TYR A 142 -11.19 13.01 -16.61
CA TYR A 142 -12.29 13.40 -15.74
C TYR A 142 -11.91 13.26 -14.26
N ALA A 143 -11.19 12.20 -13.90
CA ALA A 143 -10.71 11.99 -12.54
C ALA A 143 -9.81 13.12 -12.04
N LEU A 144 -8.99 13.70 -12.92
CA LEU A 144 -8.11 14.83 -12.60
C LEU A 144 -8.86 16.13 -12.20
N THR A 145 -10.13 16.23 -12.52
CA THR A 145 -10.95 17.45 -12.29
C THR A 145 -12.09 17.23 -11.30
N THR A 146 -12.30 16.01 -10.85
CA THR A 146 -13.45 15.65 -10.00
C THR A 146 -12.97 15.05 -8.65
N GLY A 147 -13.42 15.61 -7.55
CA GLY A 147 -13.08 15.10 -6.21
C GLY A 147 -13.62 13.70 -5.97
N TYR A 148 -12.93 12.93 -5.12
CA TYR A 148 -13.27 11.56 -4.73
C TYR A 148 -13.44 10.60 -5.91
N THR A 149 -12.64 10.81 -6.96
CA THR A 149 -12.58 9.95 -8.14
C THR A 149 -11.15 9.54 -8.44
N THR A 150 -11.02 8.44 -9.16
CA THR A 150 -9.75 7.88 -9.63
C THR A 150 -9.96 7.18 -10.97
N SER A 151 -8.89 6.73 -11.57
CA SER A 151 -8.91 5.87 -12.75
C SER A 151 -8.07 4.63 -12.51
N VAL A 152 -8.48 3.49 -13.07
CA VAL A 152 -7.70 2.26 -13.09
C VAL A 152 -7.14 2.05 -14.49
N LEU A 153 -5.84 1.96 -14.60
CA LEU A 153 -5.09 1.91 -15.84
C LEU A 153 -4.25 0.64 -15.93
N PRO A 154 -4.24 -0.07 -17.08
CA PRO A 154 -3.41 -1.26 -17.25
C PRO A 154 -1.94 -0.92 -17.45
N LEU A 155 -1.07 -1.76 -16.90
CA LEU A 155 0.36 -1.77 -17.20
C LEU A 155 0.69 -2.88 -18.20
N ALA A 156 1.55 -2.56 -19.16
CA ALA A 156 2.03 -3.52 -20.14
C ALA A 156 2.99 -4.54 -19.53
N HIS A 157 3.03 -5.73 -20.13
CA HIS A 157 3.90 -6.84 -19.72
C HIS A 157 5.00 -7.15 -20.75
N ASP A 158 4.89 -6.59 -21.94
CA ASP A 158 5.76 -6.82 -23.10
C ASP A 158 6.81 -5.69 -23.29
N ASP A 159 7.43 -5.64 -24.44
CA ASP A 159 8.46 -4.66 -24.78
C ASP A 159 7.93 -3.22 -24.89
N THR A 160 6.63 -3.01 -24.88
CA THR A 160 6.01 -1.68 -24.86
C THR A 160 5.98 -1.06 -23.46
N ALA A 161 6.27 -1.82 -22.40
CA ALA A 161 6.11 -1.41 -21.01
C ALA A 161 6.91 -0.15 -20.65
N GLU A 162 8.15 -0.04 -21.10
CA GLU A 162 8.98 1.13 -20.81
C GLU A 162 8.43 2.40 -21.49
N LYS A 163 8.04 2.27 -22.77
CA LYS A 163 7.39 3.38 -23.49
C LYS A 163 6.08 3.77 -22.83
N GLN A 164 5.23 2.81 -22.46
CA GLN A 164 3.96 3.09 -21.81
C GLN A 164 4.18 3.80 -20.45
N ALA A 165 5.15 3.34 -19.65
CA ALA A 165 5.49 3.98 -18.39
C ALA A 165 5.95 5.43 -18.60
N ALA A 166 6.79 5.69 -19.62
CA ALA A 166 7.20 7.05 -19.98
C ALA A 166 6.01 7.91 -20.38
N ASP A 167 5.12 7.39 -21.24
CA ASP A 167 3.92 8.10 -21.70
C ASP A 167 2.98 8.45 -20.51
N TYR A 168 2.80 7.54 -19.54
CA TYR A 168 2.03 7.83 -18.32
C TYR A 168 2.68 8.90 -17.45
N LEU A 169 3.99 8.82 -17.23
CA LEU A 169 4.73 9.83 -16.46
C LEU A 169 4.66 11.21 -17.11
N ASP A 170 4.75 11.27 -18.44
CA ASP A 170 4.70 12.54 -19.19
C ASP A 170 3.29 13.13 -19.24
N THR A 171 2.27 12.26 -19.36
CA THR A 171 0.87 12.69 -19.46
C THR A 171 0.33 13.17 -18.10
N TYR A 172 0.54 12.41 -17.05
CA TYR A 172 -0.12 12.64 -15.76
C TYR A 172 0.80 13.29 -14.71
N LYS A 173 2.12 13.33 -14.97
CA LYS A 173 3.13 14.05 -14.17
C LYS A 173 3.00 13.80 -12.66
N PRO A 174 3.06 12.53 -12.19
CA PRO A 174 2.87 12.24 -10.78
C PRO A 174 3.93 12.90 -9.92
N ALA A 175 3.53 13.42 -8.78
CA ALA A 175 4.44 13.96 -7.78
C ALA A 175 5.02 12.88 -6.87
N MET A 176 4.49 11.65 -6.94
CA MET A 176 4.97 10.47 -6.20
C MET A 176 4.46 9.19 -6.87
N VAL A 177 5.21 8.09 -6.74
CA VAL A 177 4.79 6.74 -7.14
C VAL A 177 4.82 5.81 -5.93
N ILE A 178 3.78 4.96 -5.78
CA ILE A 178 3.60 4.07 -4.64
C ILE A 178 3.34 2.65 -5.15
N SER A 179 4.00 1.66 -4.57
CA SER A 179 3.78 0.24 -4.82
C SER A 179 3.22 -0.44 -3.59
N ILE A 180 2.16 -1.25 -3.76
CA ILE A 180 1.56 -2.08 -2.72
C ILE A 180 1.34 -3.46 -3.31
N GLU A 181 2.00 -4.49 -2.77
CA GLU A 181 1.93 -5.87 -3.25
C GLU A 181 2.11 -5.97 -4.78
N LYS A 182 3.17 -5.34 -5.29
CA LYS A 182 3.52 -5.41 -6.71
C LYS A 182 4.86 -6.07 -6.90
N LEU A 183 4.85 -7.26 -7.51
CA LEU A 183 6.07 -8.04 -7.73
C LEU A 183 7.06 -7.30 -8.62
N GLY A 184 8.34 -7.35 -8.26
CA GLY A 184 9.44 -6.81 -9.05
C GLY A 184 10.43 -7.89 -9.49
N PRO A 185 11.22 -7.65 -10.57
CA PRO A 185 12.24 -8.57 -11.01
C PRO A 185 13.45 -8.56 -10.06
N ASN A 186 14.09 -9.71 -9.93
CA ASN A 186 15.40 -9.83 -9.30
C ASN A 186 16.53 -9.24 -10.20
N PRO A 187 17.80 -9.26 -9.77
CA PRO A 187 18.92 -8.77 -10.60
C PRO A 187 19.09 -9.46 -11.96
N GLN A 188 18.52 -10.66 -12.14
CA GLN A 188 18.51 -11.39 -13.41
C GLN A 188 17.30 -11.05 -14.31
N GLY A 189 16.45 -10.11 -13.90
CA GLY A 189 15.25 -9.70 -14.64
C GLY A 189 14.04 -10.63 -14.45
N ILE A 190 14.10 -11.57 -13.49
CA ILE A 190 13.06 -12.58 -13.26
C ILE A 190 12.29 -12.23 -11.98
N ALA A 191 10.97 -12.09 -12.07
CA ALA A 191 10.12 -11.99 -10.90
C ALA A 191 9.76 -13.38 -10.37
N HIS A 192 9.58 -13.48 -9.05
CA HIS A 192 9.31 -14.74 -8.37
C HIS A 192 8.12 -14.61 -7.42
N THR A 193 7.44 -15.71 -7.18
CA THR A 193 6.48 -15.83 -6.08
C THR A 193 7.20 -15.76 -4.73
N SER A 194 6.46 -15.62 -3.64
CA SER A 194 6.99 -15.62 -2.27
C SER A 194 7.71 -16.93 -1.88
N THR A 195 7.47 -18.03 -2.61
CA THR A 195 8.17 -19.31 -2.46
C THR A 195 9.41 -19.46 -3.33
N GLY A 196 9.68 -18.46 -4.20
CA GLY A 196 10.84 -18.45 -5.09
C GLY A 196 10.61 -19.18 -6.42
N THR A 197 9.36 -19.46 -6.80
CA THR A 197 9.02 -19.95 -8.13
C THR A 197 8.99 -18.78 -9.12
N PRO A 198 9.62 -18.86 -10.30
CA PRO A 198 9.50 -17.83 -11.31
C PRO A 198 8.03 -17.62 -11.73
N THR A 199 7.58 -16.37 -11.80
CA THR A 199 6.25 -16.02 -12.29
C THR A 199 6.18 -16.20 -13.81
N ALA A 200 4.95 -16.28 -14.35
CA ALA A 200 4.73 -16.29 -15.79
C ALA A 200 5.16 -14.96 -16.45
N GLY A 201 5.52 -15.02 -17.73
CA GLY A 201 6.05 -13.88 -18.47
C GLY A 201 5.04 -12.77 -18.82
N ASP A 202 3.78 -12.93 -18.48
CA ASP A 202 2.70 -11.97 -18.71
C ASP A 202 2.42 -11.03 -17.52
N ARG A 203 3.29 -11.05 -16.50
CA ARG A 203 3.27 -10.07 -15.40
C ARG A 203 3.57 -8.67 -15.91
N ALA A 204 2.75 -7.68 -15.54
CA ALA A 204 3.02 -6.29 -15.87
C ALA A 204 4.39 -5.83 -15.36
N ARG A 205 5.14 -5.13 -16.22
CA ARG A 205 6.51 -4.66 -15.95
C ARG A 205 6.50 -3.30 -15.23
N ALA A 206 5.89 -3.29 -14.04
CA ALA A 206 5.78 -2.07 -13.23
C ALA A 206 7.16 -1.52 -12.80
N GLU A 207 8.21 -2.34 -12.79
CA GLU A 207 9.58 -1.87 -12.58
C GLU A 207 9.99 -0.76 -13.55
N CYS A 208 9.51 -0.77 -14.79
CA CYS A 208 9.80 0.30 -15.77
C CYS A 208 9.29 1.67 -15.26
N LEU A 209 8.11 1.70 -14.63
CA LEU A 209 7.55 2.92 -14.05
C LEU A 209 8.43 3.43 -12.90
N PHE A 210 8.90 2.53 -12.02
CA PHE A 210 9.72 2.90 -10.86
C PHE A 210 11.15 3.28 -11.25
N ASP A 211 11.76 2.57 -12.21
CA ASP A 211 13.09 2.89 -12.75
C ASP A 211 13.09 4.29 -13.41
N LEU A 212 12.07 4.59 -14.23
CA LEU A 212 11.92 5.92 -14.85
C LEU A 212 11.57 7.01 -13.83
N ALA A 213 10.73 6.72 -12.84
CA ALA A 213 10.43 7.65 -11.75
C ALA A 213 11.71 8.02 -10.98
N ALA A 214 12.52 7.03 -10.62
CA ALA A 214 13.80 7.25 -9.94
C ALA A 214 14.77 8.10 -10.80
N ALA A 215 14.88 7.80 -12.11
CA ALA A 215 15.70 8.56 -13.04
C ALA A 215 15.24 10.03 -13.18
N ARG A 216 13.97 10.32 -12.95
CA ARG A 216 13.36 11.66 -13.00
C ARG A 216 13.32 12.35 -11.63
N GLY A 217 13.81 11.72 -10.57
CA GLY A 217 13.76 12.25 -9.20
C GLY A 217 12.34 12.32 -8.62
N ILE A 218 11.41 11.49 -9.11
CA ILE A 218 10.06 11.39 -8.57
C ILE A 218 10.11 10.50 -7.32
N PRO A 219 9.69 10.99 -6.14
CA PRO A 219 9.69 10.21 -4.90
C PRO A 219 8.88 8.93 -4.99
N SER A 220 9.35 7.87 -4.31
CA SER A 220 8.76 6.55 -4.37
C SER A 220 8.54 5.92 -2.99
N LEU A 221 7.49 5.10 -2.85
CA LEU A 221 7.15 4.31 -1.67
C LEU A 221 6.87 2.86 -2.09
N GLY A 222 7.49 1.90 -1.42
CA GLY A 222 7.20 0.48 -1.53
C GLY A 222 6.57 -0.06 -0.25
N ILE A 223 5.53 -0.89 -0.40
CA ILE A 223 4.85 -1.61 0.68
C ILE A 223 4.72 -3.06 0.25
N GLY A 224 5.18 -3.98 1.09
CA GLY A 224 5.17 -5.40 0.77
C GLY A 224 5.40 -6.27 2.01
N ASP A 225 5.49 -7.58 1.81
CA ASP A 225 5.49 -8.52 2.93
C ASP A 225 6.43 -9.72 2.76
N ASN A 226 6.96 -9.97 1.57
CA ASN A 226 7.75 -11.16 1.26
C ASN A 226 9.16 -10.91 0.72
N GLY A 227 9.48 -9.69 0.26
CA GLY A 227 10.79 -9.33 -0.26
C GLY A 227 10.92 -9.39 -1.79
N ASN A 228 9.91 -9.89 -2.49
CA ASN A 228 9.85 -9.94 -3.96
C ASN A 228 9.09 -8.75 -4.56
N GLU A 229 8.48 -7.89 -3.73
CA GLU A 229 7.73 -6.71 -4.14
C GLU A 229 8.67 -5.49 -4.35
N LEU A 230 8.24 -4.58 -5.21
CA LEU A 230 8.96 -3.34 -5.52
C LEU A 230 9.27 -2.55 -4.23
N GLY A 231 10.53 -2.19 -4.06
CA GLY A 231 11.06 -1.49 -2.88
C GLY A 231 12.04 -2.33 -2.08
N PHE A 232 11.87 -3.65 -1.99
CA PHE A 232 12.71 -4.52 -1.15
C PHE A 232 14.17 -4.60 -1.61
N GLY A 233 14.52 -4.15 -2.81
CA GLY A 233 15.90 -3.94 -3.20
C GLY A 233 16.68 -3.02 -2.27
N LEU A 234 16.00 -2.20 -1.47
CA LEU A 234 16.60 -1.36 -0.43
C LEU A 234 17.26 -2.19 0.69
N ILE A 235 16.69 -3.35 1.01
CA ILE A 235 17.13 -4.26 2.10
C ILE A 235 17.45 -5.66 1.59
N ALA A 236 17.99 -5.77 0.37
CA ALA A 236 18.24 -7.05 -0.32
C ALA A 236 19.04 -8.05 0.52
N ASP A 237 20.05 -7.59 1.28
CA ASP A 237 20.85 -8.45 2.15
C ASP A 237 20.03 -9.07 3.28
N ALA A 238 19.09 -8.33 3.85
CA ALA A 238 18.19 -8.84 4.87
C ALA A 238 17.20 -9.84 4.27
N VAL A 239 16.63 -9.57 3.10
CA VAL A 239 15.78 -10.53 2.38
C VAL A 239 16.55 -11.80 2.09
N ALA A 240 17.77 -11.71 1.55
CA ALA A 240 18.63 -12.87 1.26
C ALA A 240 18.94 -13.71 2.51
N LYS A 241 19.11 -13.04 3.65
CA LYS A 241 19.49 -13.69 4.92
C LYS A 241 18.31 -14.36 5.63
N TYR A 242 17.15 -13.71 5.68
CA TYR A 242 16.05 -14.13 6.55
C TYR A 242 14.90 -14.81 5.82
N LYS A 243 14.71 -14.53 4.52
CA LYS A 243 13.63 -15.15 3.73
C LYS A 243 14.13 -16.44 3.06
N PRO A 244 13.43 -17.57 3.17
CA PRO A 244 13.71 -18.74 2.35
C PRO A 244 13.73 -18.38 0.86
N ASN A 245 14.77 -18.80 0.15
CA ASN A 245 15.02 -18.40 -1.25
C ASN A 245 15.23 -16.88 -1.47
N GLY A 246 15.43 -16.10 -0.42
CA GLY A 246 15.51 -14.63 -0.45
C GLY A 246 16.52 -14.10 -1.46
N ALA A 247 17.73 -14.69 -1.55
CA ALA A 247 18.73 -14.28 -2.52
C ALA A 247 18.28 -14.42 -4.00
N ARG A 248 17.33 -15.33 -4.28
CA ARG A 248 16.77 -15.53 -5.62
C ARG A 248 15.55 -14.66 -5.90
N LEU A 249 14.63 -14.55 -4.91
CA LEU A 249 13.35 -13.91 -5.12
C LEU A 249 13.40 -12.38 -4.92
N CYS A 250 14.39 -11.86 -4.17
CA CYS A 250 14.46 -10.43 -3.85
C CYS A 250 14.46 -9.58 -5.12
N THR A 251 13.54 -8.62 -5.15
CA THR A 251 13.52 -7.63 -6.23
C THR A 251 14.80 -6.78 -6.24
N ARG A 252 15.24 -6.34 -7.43
CA ARG A 252 16.31 -5.34 -7.56
C ARG A 252 15.84 -3.91 -7.34
N VAL A 253 14.53 -3.67 -7.44
CA VAL A 253 13.96 -2.32 -7.40
C VAL A 253 13.96 -1.78 -5.97
N LYS A 254 14.51 -0.59 -5.81
CA LYS A 254 14.51 0.17 -4.55
C LYS A 254 13.46 1.27 -4.63
N THR A 255 12.96 1.69 -3.46
CA THR A 255 12.16 2.90 -3.29
C THR A 255 12.79 3.81 -2.24
N ASP A 256 12.42 5.09 -2.22
CA ASP A 256 12.94 6.04 -1.23
C ASP A 256 12.45 5.71 0.18
N VAL A 257 11.21 5.19 0.29
CA VAL A 257 10.65 4.64 1.53
C VAL A 257 10.19 3.23 1.27
N LEU A 258 10.44 2.32 2.23
CA LEU A 258 9.98 0.93 2.22
C LEU A 258 9.29 0.60 3.54
N ILE A 259 8.12 -0.02 3.47
CA ILE A 259 7.37 -0.52 4.63
C ILE A 259 7.15 -2.02 4.49
N PRO A 260 7.92 -2.86 5.17
CA PRO A 260 7.59 -4.26 5.35
C PRO A 260 6.45 -4.42 6.37
N ALA A 261 5.44 -5.23 6.05
CA ALA A 261 4.30 -5.52 6.94
C ALA A 261 3.92 -7.01 6.87
N ASN A 262 3.05 -7.48 7.75
CA ASN A 262 2.61 -8.89 7.74
C ASN A 262 1.81 -9.26 6.49
N THR A 263 1.03 -8.30 5.97
CA THR A 263 0.48 -8.28 4.62
C THR A 263 0.65 -6.89 4.04
N SER A 264 0.71 -6.75 2.73
CA SER A 264 0.85 -5.45 2.09
C SER A 264 -0.34 -4.53 2.37
N ASN A 265 -1.56 -5.08 2.45
CA ASN A 265 -2.75 -4.33 2.85
C ASN A 265 -2.54 -3.65 4.21
N TRP A 266 -2.04 -4.39 5.22
CA TRP A 266 -1.82 -3.80 6.56
C TRP A 266 -0.76 -2.71 6.55
N GLY A 267 0.28 -2.86 5.72
CA GLY A 267 1.28 -1.82 5.51
C GLY A 267 0.67 -0.53 4.95
N ALA A 268 -0.25 -0.64 4.00
CA ALA A 268 -1.00 0.49 3.46
C ALA A 268 -1.91 1.14 4.51
N TYR A 269 -2.59 0.34 5.35
CA TYR A 269 -3.42 0.85 6.47
C TYR A 269 -2.57 1.52 7.56
N ALA A 270 -1.31 1.10 7.75
CA ALA A 270 -0.38 1.81 8.63
C ALA A 270 -0.08 3.23 8.11
N VAL A 271 0.10 3.40 6.82
CA VAL A 271 0.30 4.73 6.21
C VAL A 271 -0.96 5.57 6.31
N GLU A 272 -2.13 4.99 6.06
CA GLU A 272 -3.43 5.65 6.26
C GLU A 272 -3.59 6.15 7.69
N ALA A 273 -3.29 5.30 8.69
CA ALA A 273 -3.35 5.66 10.11
C ALA A 273 -2.38 6.79 10.46
N ALA A 274 -1.15 6.73 9.92
CA ALA A 274 -0.15 7.77 10.12
C ALA A 274 -0.57 9.10 9.45
N LEU A 275 -1.19 9.07 8.26
CA LEU A 275 -1.77 10.26 7.62
C LEU A 275 -2.86 10.86 8.50
N ALA A 276 -3.82 10.05 8.97
CA ALA A 276 -4.90 10.49 9.85
C ALA A 276 -4.37 11.15 11.13
N ALA A 277 -3.31 10.57 11.72
CA ALA A 277 -2.64 11.12 12.89
C ALA A 277 -1.94 12.46 12.62
N LEU A 278 -1.18 12.56 11.53
CA LEU A 278 -0.41 13.76 11.19
C LEU A 278 -1.29 14.96 10.81
N VAL A 279 -2.43 14.70 10.15
CA VAL A 279 -3.38 15.79 9.81
C VAL A 279 -4.43 16.02 10.90
N GLY A 280 -4.44 15.24 11.98
CA GLY A 280 -5.39 15.37 13.08
C GLY A 280 -6.82 14.99 12.73
N LYS A 281 -7.03 14.09 11.75
CA LYS A 281 -8.35 13.72 11.21
C LYS A 281 -8.56 12.20 11.28
N PRO A 282 -9.01 11.66 12.43
CA PRO A 282 -9.21 10.22 12.58
C PRO A 282 -10.26 9.63 11.63
N GLU A 283 -11.14 10.46 11.07
CA GLU A 283 -12.14 10.07 10.08
C GLU A 283 -11.56 9.72 8.70
N ILE A 284 -10.28 9.95 8.46
CA ILE A 284 -9.58 9.48 7.25
C ILE A 284 -9.48 7.96 7.25
N MET A 285 -9.32 7.34 8.44
CA MET A 285 -9.30 5.89 8.57
C MET A 285 -10.60 5.27 8.08
N HIS A 286 -10.50 4.30 7.18
CA HIS A 286 -11.65 3.49 6.82
C HIS A 286 -12.11 2.60 7.99
N SER A 287 -13.35 2.15 7.95
CA SER A 287 -13.93 1.30 8.99
C SER A 287 -13.76 -0.19 8.67
N ALA A 288 -13.89 -1.04 9.70
CA ALA A 288 -13.93 -2.50 9.51
C ALA A 288 -15.04 -2.96 8.55
N GLU A 289 -16.15 -2.22 8.46
CA GLU A 289 -17.23 -2.48 7.50
C GLU A 289 -16.76 -2.21 6.06
N ILE A 290 -16.06 -1.10 5.84
CA ILE A 290 -15.48 -0.77 4.54
C ILE A 290 -14.41 -1.79 4.16
N GLU A 291 -13.55 -2.20 5.11
CA GLU A 291 -12.54 -3.25 4.88
C GLU A 291 -13.19 -4.55 4.38
N ARG A 292 -14.23 -5.01 5.08
CA ARG A 292 -14.97 -6.20 4.67
C ARG A 292 -15.55 -6.06 3.25
N ARG A 293 -16.18 -4.92 2.95
CA ARG A 293 -16.75 -4.63 1.61
C ARG A 293 -15.70 -4.63 0.52
N MET A 294 -14.48 -4.12 0.81
CA MET A 294 -13.37 -4.14 -0.14
C MET A 294 -12.92 -5.57 -0.44
N ILE A 295 -12.77 -6.40 0.59
CA ILE A 295 -12.38 -7.82 0.41
C ILE A 295 -13.49 -8.59 -0.31
N GLU A 296 -14.76 -8.36 0.01
CA GLU A 296 -15.91 -8.95 -0.69
C GLU A 296 -15.91 -8.57 -2.17
N ALA A 297 -15.77 -7.29 -2.50
CA ALA A 297 -15.70 -6.82 -3.88
C ALA A 297 -14.50 -7.41 -4.65
N CYS A 298 -13.38 -7.60 -3.97
CA CYS A 298 -12.20 -8.23 -4.51
C CYS A 298 -12.48 -9.70 -4.88
N VAL A 299 -13.09 -10.47 -3.99
CA VAL A 299 -13.45 -11.88 -4.21
C VAL A 299 -14.56 -12.02 -5.25
N ASP A 300 -15.57 -11.15 -5.23
CA ASP A 300 -16.69 -11.15 -6.19
C ASP A 300 -16.24 -10.91 -7.63
N THR A 301 -15.07 -10.28 -7.80
CA THR A 301 -14.42 -10.09 -9.10
C THR A 301 -13.35 -11.12 -9.40
N HIS A 302 -13.45 -12.29 -8.77
CA HIS A 302 -12.63 -13.48 -8.99
C HIS A 302 -11.19 -13.42 -8.50
N ALA A 303 -10.82 -12.45 -7.66
CA ALA A 303 -9.58 -12.57 -6.93
C ALA A 303 -9.63 -13.73 -5.93
N ALA A 304 -8.48 -14.31 -5.64
CA ALA A 304 -8.38 -15.40 -4.71
C ALA A 304 -7.43 -15.04 -3.55
N ASP A 305 -7.56 -15.74 -2.45
CA ASP A 305 -6.58 -15.68 -1.36
C ASP A 305 -5.22 -16.20 -1.83
N GLY A 306 -4.18 -15.39 -1.70
CA GLY A 306 -2.83 -15.67 -2.21
C GLY A 306 -2.19 -16.93 -1.64
N SER A 307 -2.54 -17.30 -0.40
CA SER A 307 -2.02 -18.49 0.27
C SER A 307 -2.70 -19.80 -0.17
N THR A 308 -4.00 -19.77 -0.47
CA THR A 308 -4.80 -20.97 -0.74
C THR A 308 -5.27 -21.11 -2.19
N GLY A 309 -5.23 -20.03 -2.98
CA GLY A 309 -5.78 -19.96 -4.34
C GLY A 309 -7.30 -20.09 -4.39
N ARG A 310 -8.00 -19.89 -3.26
CA ARG A 310 -9.46 -20.04 -3.17
C ARG A 310 -10.16 -18.70 -3.19
N HIS A 311 -11.32 -18.64 -3.85
CA HIS A 311 -12.21 -17.47 -3.86
C HIS A 311 -13.02 -17.41 -2.55
N ILE A 312 -12.38 -16.97 -1.47
CA ILE A 312 -12.96 -16.89 -0.12
C ILE A 312 -12.54 -15.60 0.56
N LEU A 313 -13.29 -15.17 1.56
CA LEU A 313 -13.02 -13.93 2.31
C LEU A 313 -11.82 -14.10 3.24
N GLN A 314 -10.65 -14.20 2.62
CA GLN A 314 -9.35 -14.30 3.28
C GLN A 314 -8.32 -13.43 2.58
N VAL A 315 -7.31 -13.01 3.32
CA VAL A 315 -6.11 -12.34 2.83
C VAL A 315 -4.92 -13.10 3.41
N ASP A 316 -4.09 -13.67 2.56
CA ASP A 316 -2.90 -14.45 2.96
C ASP A 316 -3.20 -15.58 3.97
N GLY A 317 -4.29 -16.29 3.76
CA GLY A 317 -4.74 -17.38 4.62
C GLY A 317 -5.44 -16.93 5.91
N MET A 318 -5.54 -15.62 6.16
CA MET A 318 -6.24 -15.08 7.33
C MET A 318 -7.68 -14.70 6.97
N PRO A 319 -8.68 -15.04 7.80
CA PRO A 319 -10.05 -14.57 7.62
C PRO A 319 -10.13 -13.04 7.54
N ALA A 320 -11.04 -12.50 6.74
CA ALA A 320 -11.27 -11.06 6.61
C ALA A 320 -11.50 -10.35 7.96
N ASP A 321 -12.07 -11.07 8.94
CA ASP A 321 -12.26 -10.56 10.32
C ASP A 321 -10.94 -10.12 10.97
N VAL A 322 -9.82 -10.74 10.62
CA VAL A 322 -8.50 -10.37 11.16
C VAL A 322 -8.08 -9.00 10.62
N SER A 323 -8.21 -8.76 9.31
CA SER A 323 -7.96 -7.43 8.72
C SER A 323 -8.91 -6.38 9.28
N CYS A 324 -10.21 -6.69 9.42
CA CYS A 324 -11.19 -5.81 10.06
C CYS A 324 -10.80 -5.43 11.50
N ALA A 325 -10.26 -6.40 12.27
CA ALA A 325 -9.79 -6.14 13.63
C ALA A 325 -8.55 -5.23 13.63
N VAL A 326 -7.61 -5.43 12.72
CA VAL A 326 -6.42 -4.57 12.57
C VAL A 326 -6.83 -3.13 12.23
N VAL A 327 -7.74 -2.93 11.28
CA VAL A 327 -8.28 -1.60 10.93
C VAL A 327 -8.94 -0.94 12.14
N THR A 328 -9.75 -1.70 12.90
CA THR A 328 -10.37 -1.21 14.14
C THR A 328 -9.33 -0.75 15.16
N MET A 329 -8.28 -1.55 15.37
CA MET A 329 -7.20 -1.24 16.31
C MET A 329 -6.38 -0.03 15.86
N LEU A 330 -6.06 0.10 14.57
CA LEU A 330 -5.40 1.28 14.01
C LEU A 330 -6.22 2.54 14.27
N GLY A 331 -7.52 2.50 14.01
CA GLY A 331 -8.43 3.60 14.31
C GLY A 331 -8.48 3.95 15.80
N CYS A 332 -8.40 2.95 16.71
CA CYS A 332 -8.29 3.19 18.14
C CYS A 332 -6.98 3.86 18.52
N ILE A 333 -5.85 3.42 17.96
CA ILE A 333 -4.52 4.04 18.19
C ILE A 333 -4.55 5.51 17.79
N VAL A 334 -5.07 5.83 16.61
CA VAL A 334 -5.15 7.21 16.09
C VAL A 334 -6.06 8.06 17.00
N ARG A 335 -7.27 7.61 17.28
CA ARG A 335 -8.21 8.36 18.14
C ARG A 335 -7.67 8.60 19.55
N ASN A 336 -7.06 7.57 20.15
CA ASN A 336 -6.45 7.69 21.48
C ASN A 336 -5.28 8.67 21.48
N GLY A 337 -4.45 8.65 20.44
CA GLY A 337 -3.28 9.54 20.33
C GLY A 337 -3.64 11.00 20.07
N LEU A 338 -4.82 11.28 19.49
CA LEU A 338 -5.31 12.62 19.20
C LEU A 338 -6.19 13.22 20.30
N VAL A 339 -6.55 12.44 21.34
CA VAL A 339 -7.34 12.96 22.47
C VAL A 339 -6.51 13.92 23.31
N THR A 340 -6.99 15.16 23.43
CA THR A 340 -6.31 16.23 24.18
C THR A 340 -6.81 16.40 25.62
N GLY A 341 -7.88 15.72 25.99
CA GLY A 341 -8.44 15.74 27.35
C GLY A 341 -9.44 14.62 27.56
N PHE A 342 -9.39 14.00 28.72
CA PHE A 342 -10.35 12.98 29.14
C PHE A 342 -10.90 13.33 30.52
N LYS A 343 -12.21 13.57 30.58
CA LYS A 343 -12.89 13.79 31.85
C LYS A 343 -13.51 12.45 32.29
N ARG A 344 -13.01 11.92 33.41
CA ARG A 344 -13.58 10.72 34.00
C ARG A 344 -14.95 11.03 34.59
N ALA A 345 -15.85 10.05 34.55
CA ALA A 345 -17.19 10.16 35.16
C ALA A 345 -17.16 9.94 36.68
N PHE A 346 -16.00 9.54 37.22
CA PHE A 346 -15.77 9.27 38.65
C PHE A 346 -14.39 9.74 39.06
#